data_919f7c8ee7f2d03f4a34e21a47bb5b3e
#
_entry.id   919f7c8ee7f2d03f4a34e21a47bb5b3e
#
_cell.length_a   1.000
_cell.length_b   1.000
_cell.length_c   1.000
_cell.angle_alpha   90.00
_cell.angle_beta   90.00
_cell.angle_gamma   90.00
#
_symmetry.space_group_name_H-M   'P 1'
#
loop_
_entity.id
_entity.type
_entity.pdbx_description
1 polymer ?
#
loop_
_entity_poly.entity_id
_entity_poly.type
_entity_poly.pdbx_seq_one_letter_code
_entity_poly.pdbx_strand_id
1 'polypeptide(L)'
;MKIIIAILFLVFPVVVSAQNQGPSEVEMKKIGQAMQEMMQCMAKIDQSELAALEEKSEQFSQEIEELCSQGNRSKAQKKAVAYSKEMMKNPALIQMKECGEINKKYGIPEDEDTTSTMDSEFDFSNQHVCDEL
;
A
#
# COMPACT_ATOMS: atom_id res chain seq x y z
N MET A 1 -16.94 -2.61 -72.27
CA MET A 1 -15.89 -3.21 -71.46
C MET A 1 -16.33 -3.11 -69.99
N LYS A 2 -16.73 -4.21 -69.39
CA LYS A 2 -17.19 -4.25 -68.00
C LYS A 2 -16.03 -4.75 -67.16
N ILE A 3 -15.45 -3.86 -66.33
CA ILE A 3 -14.37 -4.19 -65.40
C ILE A 3 -15.04 -4.65 -64.11
N ILE A 4 -14.96 -5.95 -63.81
CA ILE A 4 -15.43 -6.56 -62.56
C ILE A 4 -14.26 -6.47 -61.60
N ILE A 5 -14.34 -5.53 -60.65
CA ILE A 5 -13.41 -5.45 -59.54
C ILE A 5 -13.84 -6.43 -58.47
N ALA A 6 -13.17 -7.58 -58.41
CA ALA A 6 -13.33 -8.53 -57.34
C ALA A 6 -12.61 -8.02 -56.08
N ILE A 7 -13.35 -7.49 -55.13
CA ILE A 7 -12.85 -7.12 -53.82
C ILE A 7 -12.73 -8.39 -53.01
N LEU A 8 -11.48 -8.83 -52.87
CA LEU A 8 -11.13 -9.98 -52.01
C LEU A 8 -11.13 -9.52 -50.56
N PHE A 9 -12.21 -9.74 -49.86
CA PHE A 9 -12.29 -9.55 -48.40
C PHE A 9 -11.41 -10.61 -47.71
N LEU A 10 -10.20 -10.26 -47.38
CA LEU A 10 -9.36 -11.01 -46.45
C LEU A 10 -9.92 -10.85 -45.05
N VAL A 11 -10.77 -11.80 -44.66
CA VAL A 11 -11.22 -11.94 -43.27
C VAL A 11 -10.04 -12.46 -42.47
N PHE A 12 -9.33 -11.56 -41.80
CA PHE A 12 -8.37 -11.94 -40.78
C PHE A 12 -9.17 -12.37 -39.53
N PRO A 13 -9.08 -13.61 -39.07
CA PRO A 13 -9.58 -13.97 -37.74
C PRO A 13 -8.66 -13.30 -36.71
N VAL A 14 -9.12 -12.23 -36.09
CA VAL A 14 -8.51 -11.68 -34.89
C VAL A 14 -8.75 -12.71 -33.81
N VAL A 15 -7.77 -13.57 -33.57
CA VAL A 15 -7.74 -14.42 -32.38
C VAL A 15 -7.44 -13.50 -31.20
N VAL A 16 -8.49 -12.95 -30.61
CA VAL A 16 -8.42 -12.30 -29.30
C VAL A 16 -8.18 -13.42 -28.29
N SER A 17 -6.91 -13.73 -28.03
CA SER A 17 -6.52 -14.53 -26.88
C SER A 17 -6.72 -13.68 -25.64
N ALA A 18 -7.96 -13.62 -25.16
CA ALA A 18 -8.26 -13.15 -23.81
C ALA A 18 -7.76 -14.21 -22.83
N GLN A 19 -6.44 -14.23 -22.59
CA GLN A 19 -5.85 -14.96 -21.47
C GLN A 19 -6.07 -14.14 -20.19
N ASN A 20 -7.32 -13.93 -19.84
CA ASN A 20 -7.72 -13.58 -18.49
C ASN A 20 -7.93 -14.92 -17.75
N GLN A 21 -6.82 -15.61 -17.49
CA GLN A 21 -6.86 -16.72 -16.55
C GLN A 21 -7.00 -16.08 -15.17
N GLY A 22 -8.25 -15.98 -14.71
CA GLY A 22 -8.52 -15.68 -13.31
C GLY A 22 -7.77 -16.67 -12.39
N PRO A 23 -7.58 -16.34 -11.12
CA PRO A 23 -6.87 -17.20 -10.18
C PRO A 23 -7.48 -18.61 -10.20
N SER A 24 -6.63 -19.63 -10.20
CA SER A 24 -7.05 -21.02 -10.17
C SER A 24 -7.86 -21.32 -8.90
N GLU A 25 -8.65 -22.38 -8.90
CA GLU A 25 -9.44 -22.79 -7.72
C GLU A 25 -8.55 -22.98 -6.47
N VAL A 26 -7.31 -23.46 -6.67
CA VAL A 26 -6.32 -23.63 -5.60
C VAL A 26 -5.84 -22.28 -5.09
N GLU A 27 -5.60 -21.32 -5.97
CA GLU A 27 -5.20 -19.95 -5.60
C GLU A 27 -6.33 -19.22 -4.87
N MET A 28 -7.57 -19.34 -5.35
CA MET A 28 -8.74 -18.78 -4.66
C MET A 28 -8.91 -19.31 -3.25
N LYS A 29 -8.66 -20.62 -3.04
CA LYS A 29 -8.70 -21.22 -1.70
C LYS A 29 -7.60 -20.66 -0.80
N LYS A 30 -6.38 -20.50 -1.31
CA LYS A 30 -5.27 -19.89 -0.56
C LYS A 30 -5.57 -18.44 -0.18
N ILE A 31 -6.08 -17.65 -1.12
CA ILE A 31 -6.49 -16.26 -0.89
C ILE A 31 -7.55 -16.20 0.20
N GLY A 32 -8.57 -17.06 0.15
CA GLY A 32 -9.61 -17.13 1.18
C GLY A 32 -9.07 -17.47 2.56
N GLN A 33 -8.13 -18.39 2.65
CA GLN A 33 -7.47 -18.75 3.91
C GLN A 33 -6.60 -17.62 4.44
N ALA A 34 -5.81 -16.97 3.59
CA ALA A 34 -4.98 -15.83 3.96
C ALA A 34 -5.84 -14.66 4.47
N MET A 35 -6.93 -14.35 3.78
CA MET A 35 -7.86 -13.30 4.19
C MET A 35 -8.49 -13.59 5.54
N GLN A 36 -8.92 -14.82 5.80
CA GLN A 36 -9.48 -15.21 7.09
C GLN A 36 -8.45 -15.09 8.22
N GLU A 37 -7.22 -15.53 8.01
CA GLU A 37 -6.14 -15.43 8.99
C GLU A 37 -5.76 -13.96 9.24
N MET A 38 -5.69 -13.15 8.18
CA MET A 38 -5.44 -11.72 8.27
C MET A 38 -6.52 -11.01 9.10
N MET A 39 -7.80 -11.28 8.83
CA MET A 39 -8.91 -10.71 9.61
C MET A 39 -8.81 -11.09 11.09
N GLN A 40 -8.48 -12.34 11.41
CA GLN A 40 -8.27 -12.78 12.78
C GLN A 40 -7.06 -12.12 13.44
N CYS A 41 -6.01 -11.86 12.67
CA CYS A 41 -4.83 -11.15 13.14
C CYS A 41 -5.18 -9.69 13.46
N MET A 42 -5.82 -8.99 12.53
CA MET A 42 -6.24 -7.60 12.70
C MET A 42 -7.23 -7.40 13.85
N ALA A 43 -8.12 -8.38 14.08
CA ALA A 43 -9.08 -8.35 15.19
C ALA A 43 -8.41 -8.41 16.59
N LYS A 44 -7.14 -8.78 16.65
CA LYS A 44 -6.38 -8.81 17.92
C LYS A 44 -5.71 -7.49 18.25
N ILE A 45 -5.65 -6.56 17.27
CA ILE A 45 -5.08 -5.23 17.49
C ILE A 45 -6.03 -4.44 18.39
N ASP A 46 -5.48 -3.85 19.44
CA ASP A 46 -6.25 -3.04 20.38
C ASP A 46 -6.79 -1.78 19.68
N GLN A 47 -8.11 -1.63 19.68
CA GLN A 47 -8.78 -0.50 19.04
C GLN A 47 -8.44 0.83 19.73
N SER A 48 -8.13 0.81 21.02
CA SER A 48 -7.70 2.01 21.75
C SER A 48 -6.30 2.46 21.34
N GLU A 49 -5.42 1.51 21.03
CA GLU A 49 -4.08 1.80 20.49
C GLU A 49 -4.17 2.39 19.08
N LEU A 50 -5.08 1.89 18.24
CA LEU A 50 -5.31 2.44 16.91
C LEU A 50 -5.87 3.87 16.98
N ALA A 51 -6.83 4.12 17.85
CA ALA A 51 -7.39 5.46 18.04
C ALA A 51 -6.33 6.45 18.56
N ALA A 52 -5.49 6.03 19.50
CA ALA A 52 -4.38 6.84 20.00
C ALA A 52 -3.33 7.12 18.91
N LEU A 53 -3.10 6.16 18.01
CA LEU A 53 -2.19 6.31 16.88
C LEU A 53 -2.74 7.35 15.88
N GLU A 54 -4.03 7.30 15.58
CA GLU A 54 -4.70 8.26 14.70
C GLU A 54 -4.62 9.68 15.26
N GLU A 55 -5.00 9.88 16.52
CA GLU A 55 -4.91 11.18 17.19
C GLU A 55 -3.47 11.75 17.17
N LYS A 56 -2.49 10.88 17.42
CA LYS A 56 -1.09 11.26 17.40
C LYS A 56 -0.60 11.64 16.00
N SER A 57 -1.08 10.94 14.97
CA SER A 57 -0.78 11.26 13.58
C SER A 57 -1.35 12.62 13.17
N GLU A 58 -2.59 12.92 13.57
CA GLU A 58 -3.21 14.22 13.32
C GLU A 58 -2.46 15.36 14.01
N GLN A 59 -2.10 15.18 15.29
CA GLN A 59 -1.30 16.17 16.04
C GLN A 59 0.05 16.40 15.39
N PHE A 60 0.71 15.33 14.97
CA PHE A 60 1.99 15.42 14.27
C PHE A 60 1.86 16.21 12.96
N SER A 61 0.86 15.93 12.13
CA SER A 61 0.63 16.62 10.86
C SER A 61 0.42 18.12 11.08
N GLN A 62 -0.41 18.51 12.04
CA GLN A 62 -0.66 19.91 12.37
C GLN A 62 0.60 20.64 12.83
N GLU A 63 1.41 20.01 13.70
CA GLU A 63 2.65 20.61 14.18
C GLU A 63 3.72 20.76 13.09
N ILE A 64 3.81 19.79 12.18
CA ILE A 64 4.73 19.86 11.04
C ILE A 64 4.31 20.98 10.09
N GLU A 65 3.02 21.05 9.74
CA GLU A 65 2.49 22.11 8.89
C GLU A 65 2.76 23.51 9.47
N GLU A 66 2.53 23.69 10.78
CA GLU A 66 2.83 24.95 11.48
C GLU A 66 4.33 25.28 11.43
N LEU A 67 5.20 24.33 11.73
CA LEU A 67 6.64 24.54 11.70
C LEU A 67 7.15 24.87 10.29
N CYS A 68 6.62 24.22 9.28
CA CYS A 68 6.99 24.45 7.89
C CYS A 68 6.51 25.83 7.42
N SER A 69 5.28 26.23 7.74
CA SER A 69 4.72 27.55 7.39
C SER A 69 5.47 28.71 8.04
N GLN A 70 6.02 28.51 9.24
CA GLN A 70 6.85 29.46 9.96
C GLN A 70 8.31 29.49 9.48
N GLY A 71 8.69 28.66 8.50
CA GLY A 71 10.07 28.52 8.01
C GLY A 71 11.00 27.75 8.95
N ASN A 72 10.47 27.10 9.99
CA ASN A 72 11.22 26.35 10.98
C ASN A 72 11.58 24.93 10.47
N ARG A 73 12.06 24.83 9.23
CA ARG A 73 12.32 23.57 8.52
C ARG A 73 13.19 22.58 9.31
N SER A 74 14.28 23.06 9.91
CA SER A 74 15.18 22.19 10.69
C SER A 74 14.49 21.57 11.91
N LYS A 75 13.58 22.31 12.55
CA LYS A 75 12.81 21.81 13.70
C LYS A 75 11.75 20.81 13.25
N ALA A 76 11.07 21.07 12.13
CA ALA A 76 10.13 20.15 11.51
C ALA A 76 10.80 18.81 11.18
N GLN A 77 11.97 18.83 10.54
CA GLN A 77 12.71 17.62 10.19
C GLN A 77 13.12 16.81 11.42
N LYS A 78 13.64 17.44 12.46
CA LYS A 78 13.98 16.75 13.71
C LYS A 78 12.77 16.07 14.35
N LYS A 79 11.62 16.75 14.30
CA LYS A 79 10.37 16.22 14.84
C LYS A 79 9.87 15.04 14.01
N ALA A 80 9.94 15.12 12.69
CA ALA A 80 9.57 14.04 11.79
C ALA A 80 10.42 12.78 12.02
N VAL A 81 11.73 12.92 12.13
CA VAL A 81 12.63 11.79 12.43
C VAL A 81 12.35 11.19 13.83
N ALA A 82 12.03 12.01 14.82
CA ALA A 82 11.68 11.51 16.15
C ALA A 82 10.35 10.75 16.13
N TYR A 83 9.35 11.26 15.42
CA TYR A 83 8.05 10.63 15.23
C TYR A 83 8.19 9.28 14.52
N SER A 84 8.95 9.23 13.42
CA SER A 84 9.24 7.99 12.69
C SER A 84 9.79 6.90 13.62
N LYS A 85 10.81 7.24 14.41
CA LYS A 85 11.43 6.31 15.37
C LYS A 85 10.46 5.81 16.44
N GLU A 86 9.51 6.63 16.83
CA GLU A 86 8.48 6.28 17.79
C GLU A 86 7.44 5.36 17.16
N MET A 87 7.01 5.67 15.92
CA MET A 87 6.05 4.85 15.17
C MET A 87 6.58 3.44 14.90
N MET A 88 7.85 3.30 14.54
CA MET A 88 8.47 1.99 14.34
C MET A 88 8.47 1.09 15.59
N LYS A 89 8.28 1.67 16.77
CA LYS A 89 8.21 0.94 18.05
C LYS A 89 6.78 0.77 18.57
N ASN A 90 5.81 1.33 17.86
CA ASN A 90 4.41 1.25 18.28
C ASN A 90 3.90 -0.19 18.15
N PRO A 91 3.33 -0.78 19.22
CA PRO A 91 2.89 -2.17 19.21
C PRO A 91 1.81 -2.45 18.17
N ALA A 92 0.87 -1.52 17.95
CA ALA A 92 -0.19 -1.68 16.96
C ALA A 92 0.38 -1.72 15.54
N LEU A 93 1.35 -0.85 15.20
CA LEU A 93 2.01 -0.86 13.90
C LEU A 93 2.85 -2.12 13.68
N ILE A 94 3.57 -2.59 14.70
CA ILE A 94 4.31 -3.85 14.63
C ILE A 94 3.34 -5.00 14.35
N GLN A 95 2.22 -5.06 15.06
CA GLN A 95 1.21 -6.10 14.87
C GLN A 95 0.54 -6.01 13.50
N MET A 96 0.25 -4.80 13.00
CA MET A 96 -0.27 -4.60 11.63
C MET A 96 0.71 -5.13 10.58
N LYS A 97 2.01 -4.86 10.75
CA LYS A 97 3.06 -5.37 9.87
C LYS A 97 3.13 -6.91 9.90
N GLU A 98 3.08 -7.50 11.09
CA GLU A 98 3.03 -8.97 11.25
C GLU A 98 1.79 -9.56 10.56
N CYS A 99 0.64 -8.91 10.66
CA CYS A 99 -0.57 -9.34 9.95
C CYS A 99 -0.40 -9.26 8.41
N GLY A 100 0.32 -8.25 7.90
CA GLY A 100 0.66 -8.13 6.48
C GLY A 100 1.50 -9.29 5.95
N GLU A 101 2.39 -9.84 6.76
CA GLU A 101 3.24 -10.98 6.36
C GLU A 101 2.46 -12.30 6.11
N ILE A 102 1.17 -12.35 6.48
CA ILE A 102 0.32 -13.53 6.23
C ILE A 102 0.23 -13.84 4.74
N ASN A 103 0.16 -12.84 3.87
CA ASN A 103 0.12 -13.04 2.42
C ASN A 103 1.35 -13.80 1.92
N LYS A 104 2.55 -13.48 2.43
CA LYS A 104 3.79 -14.18 2.10
C LYS A 104 3.73 -15.66 2.48
N LYS A 105 3.16 -15.97 3.64
CA LYS A 105 2.99 -17.35 4.12
C LYS A 105 2.20 -18.20 3.12
N TYR A 106 1.22 -17.61 2.45
CA TYR A 106 0.39 -18.30 1.46
C TYR A 106 0.93 -18.21 0.02
N GLY A 107 2.07 -17.55 -0.18
CA GLY A 107 2.68 -17.35 -1.50
C GLY A 107 1.82 -16.47 -2.41
N ILE A 108 1.04 -15.58 -1.82
CA ILE A 108 0.26 -14.58 -2.55
C ILE A 108 1.24 -13.45 -2.90
N PRO A 109 1.38 -13.10 -4.21
CA PRO A 109 2.21 -11.97 -4.59
C PRO A 109 1.72 -10.72 -3.88
N GLU A 110 2.61 -10.04 -3.17
CA GLU A 110 2.33 -8.70 -2.69
C GLU A 110 2.47 -7.76 -3.88
N ASP A 111 1.47 -6.93 -4.12
CA ASP A 111 1.67 -5.78 -4.98
C ASP A 111 2.77 -4.94 -4.32
N GLU A 112 3.86 -4.70 -5.07
CA GLU A 112 5.05 -3.96 -4.58
C GLU A 112 4.68 -2.61 -3.93
N ASP A 113 3.49 -2.10 -4.23
CA ASP A 113 2.94 -0.85 -3.72
C ASP A 113 2.43 -0.94 -2.28
N THR A 114 2.01 -2.13 -1.79
CA THR A 114 1.33 -2.24 -0.49
C THR A 114 2.27 -2.44 0.70
N THR A 115 3.40 -3.13 0.52
CA THR A 115 4.37 -3.40 1.60
C THR A 115 5.44 -2.31 1.71
N SER A 116 5.78 -1.69 0.58
CA SER A 116 6.73 -0.58 0.51
C SER A 116 6.20 0.69 1.17
N THR A 117 4.87 0.89 1.19
CA THR A 117 4.26 2.11 1.68
C THR A 117 4.40 2.29 3.19
N MET A 118 4.25 1.24 4.01
CA MET A 118 4.33 1.39 5.46
C MET A 118 5.74 1.76 5.97
N ASP A 119 6.78 1.16 5.40
CA ASP A 119 8.16 1.47 5.81
C ASP A 119 8.65 2.80 5.21
N SER A 120 8.16 3.19 4.03
CA SER A 120 8.54 4.45 3.37
C SER A 120 7.74 5.66 3.85
N GLU A 121 6.51 5.49 4.27
CA GLU A 121 5.64 6.57 4.76
C GLU A 121 6.21 7.28 6.00
N PHE A 122 7.00 6.57 6.81
CA PHE A 122 7.64 7.12 7.99
C PHE A 122 9.15 7.34 7.84
N ASP A 123 9.71 7.17 6.64
CA ASP A 123 11.15 7.40 6.39
C ASP A 123 11.43 8.82 5.91
N PHE A 124 11.66 9.72 6.86
CA PHE A 124 12.07 11.10 6.59
C PHE A 124 13.61 11.27 6.51
N SER A 125 14.38 10.21 6.27
CA SER A 125 15.84 10.27 6.23
C SER A 125 16.37 10.82 4.90
N ASN A 126 15.66 10.57 3.81
CA ASN A 126 16.08 10.90 2.45
C ASN A 126 15.36 12.14 1.86
N GLN A 127 14.28 12.58 2.49
CA GLN A 127 13.46 13.69 2.03
C GLN A 127 13.15 14.63 3.18
N HIS A 128 13.01 15.94 2.87
CA HIS A 128 12.67 16.92 3.90
C HIS A 128 11.16 16.97 4.07
N VAL A 129 10.68 16.80 5.32
CA VAL A 129 9.25 16.71 5.62
C VAL A 129 8.43 17.89 5.09
N CYS A 130 8.98 19.09 5.03
CA CYS A 130 8.29 20.26 4.49
C CYS A 130 8.21 20.30 2.94
N ASP A 131 8.83 19.39 2.26
CA ASP A 131 8.76 19.30 0.80
C ASP A 131 7.67 18.31 0.35
N GLU A 132 7.07 17.59 1.31
CA GLU A 132 5.97 16.62 1.12
C GLU A 132 4.57 17.22 1.39
N LEU A 133 4.48 18.47 1.85
CA LEU A 133 3.23 19.16 2.21
C LEU A 133 2.62 19.91 1.04
#